data_127824cf559b02feeab4599df7eb4b68
#
_entry.id   127824cf559b02feeab4599df7eb4b68
#
_cell.length_a   1.000
_cell.length_b   1.000
_cell.length_c   1.000
_cell.angle_alpha   90.00
_cell.angle_beta   90.00
_cell.angle_gamma   90.00
#
_symmetry.space_group_name_H-M   'P 1'
#
loop_
_entity.id
_entity.type
_entity.pdbx_description
1 polymer ?
#
loop_
_entity_poly.entity_id
_entity_poly.type
_entity_poly.pdbx_seq_one_letter_code
_entity_poly.pdbx_strand_id
1 'polypeptide(L)'
;KIAVKGITESGSTATEGYVYLEGINLSKADPTATLEFDYKGAKGIRKKTMKVGIGFNLYDNSGNLDEYKNGFVVKFIDGRDNSVEFLNGVKIFAGDVIGKVSEDQLRRIQIRETILSHIERERQLFHKGIKVLSLFFIDEVAKYKQYDAAGNPYNGIYADMFEEEYEDIVSAMQR
;
A
#
# COMPACT_ATOMS: atom_id res chain seq x y z
N LYS A 1 11.39 13.80 -6.13
CA LYS A 1 11.17 12.46 -6.72
C LYS A 1 10.94 11.52 -5.56
N ILE A 2 9.68 11.14 -5.31
CA ILE A 2 9.37 10.08 -4.35
C ILE A 2 9.77 8.79 -5.07
N ALA A 3 10.90 8.23 -4.69
CA ALA A 3 11.18 6.85 -5.04
C ALA A 3 10.31 6.02 -4.08
N VAL A 4 9.38 5.24 -4.60
CA VAL A 4 8.85 4.09 -3.86
C VAL A 4 10.06 3.19 -3.67
N LYS A 5 10.66 3.28 -2.49
CA LYS A 5 11.70 2.36 -2.08
C LYS A 5 11.01 1.03 -1.88
N GLY A 6 11.32 0.04 -2.67
CA GLY A 6 10.90 -1.26 -2.27
C GLY A 6 10.29 -2.16 -3.31
N ILE A 7 10.81 -2.12 -4.55
CA ILE A 7 10.98 -3.40 -5.21
C ILE A 7 12.38 -3.81 -4.83
N THR A 8 12.53 -4.44 -3.69
CA THR A 8 13.73 -5.22 -3.43
C THR A 8 13.62 -6.46 -4.29
N GLU A 9 14.18 -6.41 -5.49
CA GLU A 9 14.76 -7.59 -6.12
C GLU A 9 15.92 -8.04 -5.23
N SER A 10 15.62 -8.45 -4.02
CA SER A 10 16.55 -9.28 -3.28
C SER A 10 16.43 -10.65 -3.91
N GLY A 11 17.47 -11.05 -4.62
CA GLY A 11 17.63 -12.37 -5.21
C GLY A 11 17.71 -13.47 -4.14
N SER A 12 16.70 -13.60 -3.33
CA SER A 12 16.46 -14.72 -2.43
C SER A 12 15.10 -15.33 -2.80
N THR A 13 15.21 -16.45 -3.47
CA THR A 13 14.24 -17.53 -3.50
C THR A 13 13.07 -17.35 -2.52
N ALA A 14 11.88 -17.16 -3.12
CA ALA A 14 10.61 -17.45 -2.52
C ALA A 14 10.02 -16.45 -1.52
N THR A 15 9.44 -15.40 -2.06
CA THR A 15 8.17 -14.98 -1.51
C THR A 15 7.27 -14.55 -2.66
N GLU A 16 6.54 -15.51 -3.20
CA GLU A 16 5.54 -15.21 -4.23
C GLU A 16 4.34 -14.48 -3.66
N GLY A 17 4.16 -14.48 -2.34
CA GLY A 17 3.03 -13.88 -1.64
C GLY A 17 3.12 -12.36 -1.58
N TYR A 18 2.08 -11.70 -2.05
CA TYR A 18 1.93 -10.25 -1.96
C TYR A 18 1.74 -9.79 -0.52
N VAL A 19 2.57 -8.88 -0.04
CA VAL A 19 2.38 -8.16 1.23
C VAL A 19 2.74 -6.69 1.03
N TYR A 20 1.83 -5.80 1.39
CA TYR A 20 2.04 -4.36 1.42
C TYR A 20 1.86 -3.86 2.86
N LEU A 21 2.81 -3.08 3.35
CA LEU A 21 2.72 -2.41 4.65
C LEU A 21 2.23 -0.97 4.45
N GLU A 22 0.97 -0.70 4.77
CA GLU A 22 0.43 0.66 4.70
C GLU A 22 1.04 1.58 5.76
N GLY A 23 1.22 1.07 6.98
CA GLY A 23 1.79 1.87 8.06
C GLY A 23 1.75 1.18 9.42
N ILE A 24 2.35 1.85 10.41
CA ILE A 24 2.38 1.43 11.81
C ILE A 24 1.47 2.33 12.62
N ASN A 25 0.64 1.72 13.46
CA ASN A 25 -0.24 2.42 14.38
C ASN A 25 0.36 2.38 15.78
N LEU A 26 0.76 3.55 16.29
CA LEU A 26 1.25 3.70 17.65
C LEU A 26 0.07 4.04 18.56
N SER A 27 -0.10 3.27 19.62
CA SER A 27 -1.08 3.52 20.67
C SER A 27 -0.41 3.36 22.03
N LYS A 28 -1.15 3.59 23.13
CA LYS A 28 -0.66 3.32 24.49
C LYS A 28 -0.47 1.81 24.75
N ALA A 29 -1.07 0.97 23.92
CA ALA A 29 -0.86 -0.47 23.88
C ALA A 29 0.29 -0.82 22.92
N ASP A 30 0.52 -2.12 22.69
CA ASP A 30 1.51 -2.59 21.74
C ASP A 30 1.27 -2.02 20.34
N PRO A 31 2.34 -1.71 19.57
CA PRO A 31 2.21 -1.20 18.22
C PRO A 31 1.52 -2.24 17.33
N THR A 32 0.72 -1.74 16.39
CA THR A 32 0.06 -2.57 15.38
C THR A 32 0.42 -2.07 13.98
N ALA A 33 0.40 -2.96 13.00
CA ALA A 33 0.64 -2.64 11.61
C ALA A 33 -0.64 -2.80 10.79
N THR A 34 -0.82 -2.01 9.75
CA THR A 34 -1.85 -2.22 8.74
C THR A 34 -1.21 -2.88 7.53
N LEU A 35 -1.55 -4.15 7.31
CA LEU A 35 -1.04 -4.95 6.20
C LEU A 35 -2.15 -5.23 5.19
N GLU A 36 -1.82 -5.12 3.90
CA GLU A 36 -2.62 -5.66 2.82
C GLU A 36 -1.94 -6.92 2.26
N PHE A 37 -2.69 -7.99 2.07
CA PHE A 37 -2.19 -9.27 1.58
C PHE A 37 -3.25 -10.04 0.80
N ASP A 38 -2.83 -11.05 0.04
CA ASP A 38 -3.76 -11.91 -0.70
C ASP A 38 -4.57 -12.80 0.25
N TYR A 39 -5.86 -12.88 -0.02
CA TYR A 39 -6.81 -13.72 0.71
C TYR A 39 -7.63 -14.59 -0.24
N LYS A 40 -7.63 -15.89 0.01
CA LYS A 40 -8.45 -16.87 -0.74
C LYS A 40 -9.83 -16.97 -0.12
N GLY A 41 -10.80 -16.36 -0.77
CA GLY A 41 -12.22 -16.47 -0.41
C GLY A 41 -12.99 -17.40 -1.34
N ALA A 42 -14.29 -17.54 -1.10
CA ALA A 42 -15.18 -18.41 -1.90
C ALA A 42 -15.24 -18.03 -3.40
N LYS A 43 -14.98 -16.76 -3.74
CA LYS A 43 -14.99 -16.22 -5.11
C LYS A 43 -13.60 -16.09 -5.74
N GLY A 44 -12.55 -16.66 -5.13
CA GLY A 44 -11.17 -16.57 -5.60
C GLY A 44 -10.27 -15.73 -4.69
N ILE A 45 -9.07 -15.41 -5.19
CA ILE A 45 -8.08 -14.62 -4.47
C ILE A 45 -8.42 -13.13 -4.63
N ARG A 46 -8.38 -12.40 -3.52
CA ARG A 46 -8.59 -10.94 -3.45
C ARG A 46 -7.64 -10.33 -2.42
N LYS A 47 -7.43 -9.03 -2.49
CA LYS A 47 -6.71 -8.28 -1.46
C LYS A 47 -7.54 -8.13 -0.20
N LYS A 48 -6.89 -8.20 0.95
CA LYS A 48 -7.49 -7.99 2.26
C LYS A 48 -6.55 -7.13 3.11
N THR A 49 -7.06 -5.99 3.56
CA THR A 49 -6.35 -5.12 4.49
C THR A 49 -6.78 -5.44 5.92
N MET A 50 -5.81 -5.60 6.81
CA MET A 50 -6.06 -5.87 8.22
C MET A 50 -5.06 -5.13 9.11
N LYS A 51 -5.56 -4.70 10.28
CA LYS A 51 -4.74 -4.26 11.38
C LYS A 51 -4.26 -5.49 12.17
N VAL A 52 -2.96 -5.65 12.28
CA VAL A 52 -2.31 -6.84 12.83
C VAL A 52 -1.37 -6.49 13.96
N GLY A 53 -1.19 -7.42 14.90
CA GLY A 53 -0.21 -7.34 15.98
C GLY A 53 0.87 -8.41 15.85
N ILE A 54 1.77 -8.44 16.83
CA ILE A 54 2.80 -9.48 16.95
C ILE A 54 2.12 -10.85 17.08
N GLY A 55 2.66 -11.86 16.41
CA GLY A 55 2.12 -13.22 16.35
C GLY A 55 1.06 -13.44 15.27
N PHE A 56 0.66 -12.40 14.54
CA PHE A 56 -0.28 -12.57 13.43
C PHE A 56 0.33 -13.43 12.33
N ASN A 57 -0.34 -14.52 11.98
CA ASN A 57 0.09 -15.48 10.96
C ASN A 57 -0.67 -15.23 9.65
N LEU A 58 0.03 -14.81 8.59
CA LEU A 58 -0.57 -14.55 7.30
C LEU A 58 -1.14 -15.84 6.67
N TYR A 59 -0.45 -16.98 6.83
CA TYR A 59 -0.93 -18.25 6.30
C TYR A 59 -2.34 -18.59 6.79
N ASP A 60 -2.55 -18.56 8.10
CA ASP A 60 -3.85 -18.88 8.71
C ASP A 60 -4.95 -17.88 8.32
N ASN A 61 -4.58 -16.62 8.12
CA ASN A 61 -5.51 -15.53 7.83
C ASN A 61 -5.72 -15.25 6.34
N SER A 62 -4.92 -15.87 5.46
CA SER A 62 -5.04 -15.74 4.00
C SER A 62 -5.97 -16.78 3.36
N GLY A 63 -6.58 -17.67 4.15
CA GLY A 63 -7.27 -18.84 3.63
C GLY A 63 -6.29 -19.92 3.17
N ASN A 64 -5.19 -20.06 3.91
CA ASN A 64 -4.13 -21.06 3.76
C ASN A 64 -3.44 -21.00 2.39
N LEU A 65 -3.11 -19.79 1.93
CA LEU A 65 -2.31 -19.62 0.73
C LEU A 65 -0.87 -20.05 0.98
N ASP A 66 -0.37 -20.97 0.16
CA ASP A 66 0.96 -21.59 0.32
C ASP A 66 2.10 -20.56 0.28
N GLU A 67 1.90 -19.44 -0.39
CA GLU A 67 2.86 -18.33 -0.46
C GLU A 67 3.25 -17.78 0.91
N TYR A 68 2.36 -17.90 1.92
CA TYR A 68 2.62 -17.41 3.28
C TYR A 68 3.01 -18.51 4.27
N LYS A 69 3.16 -19.76 3.82
CA LYS A 69 3.42 -20.92 4.70
C LYS A 69 4.77 -20.85 5.41
N ASN A 70 5.75 -20.22 4.77
CA ASN A 70 7.13 -20.21 5.26
C ASN A 70 7.42 -19.03 6.18
N GLY A 71 6.83 -19.05 7.40
CA GLY A 71 7.19 -18.13 8.47
C GLY A 71 6.72 -16.67 8.28
N PHE A 72 5.67 -16.43 7.50
CA PHE A 72 5.00 -15.13 7.44
C PHE A 72 4.15 -14.87 8.70
N VAL A 73 4.81 -14.95 9.84
CA VAL A 73 4.24 -14.59 11.15
C VAL A 73 4.91 -13.30 11.61
N VAL A 74 4.13 -12.31 12.00
CA VAL A 74 4.64 -11.04 12.50
C VAL A 74 5.44 -11.27 13.77
N LYS A 75 6.76 -11.10 13.70
CA LYS A 75 7.71 -11.28 14.80
C LYS A 75 7.87 -10.01 15.62
N PHE A 76 8.00 -8.88 14.93
CA PHE A 76 8.25 -7.59 15.55
C PHE A 76 7.66 -6.45 14.73
N ILE A 77 7.14 -5.44 15.41
CA ILE A 77 6.62 -4.20 14.81
C ILE A 77 7.41 -3.05 15.44
N ASP A 78 8.18 -2.33 14.63
CA ASP A 78 9.00 -1.20 15.06
C ASP A 78 8.38 0.12 14.62
N GLY A 79 7.85 0.86 15.60
CA GLY A 79 7.29 2.18 15.35
C GLY A 79 8.32 3.30 15.18
N ARG A 80 9.63 3.04 15.40
CA ARG A 80 10.69 4.04 15.23
C ARG A 80 11.11 4.16 13.78
N ASP A 81 11.29 3.00 13.13
CA ASP A 81 11.65 2.95 11.70
C ASP A 81 10.48 2.60 10.79
N ASN A 82 9.26 2.51 11.35
CA ASN A 82 8.03 2.17 10.62
C ASN A 82 8.16 0.85 9.86
N SER A 83 8.57 -0.22 10.54
CA SER A 83 8.80 -1.51 9.91
C SER A 83 8.11 -2.68 10.61
N VAL A 84 7.92 -3.76 9.85
CA VAL A 84 7.47 -5.06 10.31
C VAL A 84 8.51 -6.11 9.94
N GLU A 85 8.90 -6.95 10.90
CA GLU A 85 9.76 -8.12 10.69
C GLU A 85 8.95 -9.39 10.88
N PHE A 86 9.09 -10.33 9.95
CA PHE A 86 8.46 -11.65 10.01
C PHE A 86 9.44 -12.70 10.54
N LEU A 87 8.93 -13.84 11.02
CA LEU A 87 9.76 -14.94 11.52
C LEU A 87 10.71 -15.53 10.49
N ASN A 88 10.36 -15.44 9.19
CA ASN A 88 11.23 -15.87 8.09
C ASN A 88 12.39 -14.91 7.80
N GLY A 89 12.55 -13.84 8.59
CA GLY A 89 13.59 -12.83 8.44
C GLY A 89 13.28 -11.72 7.42
N VAL A 90 12.14 -11.79 6.75
CA VAL A 90 11.69 -10.69 5.85
C VAL A 90 11.34 -9.48 6.71
N LYS A 91 11.89 -8.32 6.36
CA LYS A 91 11.58 -7.02 6.95
C LYS A 91 11.06 -6.09 5.87
N ILE A 92 9.92 -5.44 6.13
CA ILE A 92 9.30 -4.45 5.24
C ILE A 92 9.05 -3.15 5.98
N PHE A 93 9.18 -2.03 5.28
CA PHE A 93 8.93 -0.70 5.82
C PHE A 93 7.57 -0.17 5.34
N ALA A 94 7.01 0.81 6.05
CA ALA A 94 5.78 1.46 5.61
C ALA A 94 5.92 2.02 4.19
N GLY A 95 4.96 1.73 3.33
CA GLY A 95 5.01 2.02 1.89
C GLY A 95 5.68 0.94 1.04
N ASP A 96 6.33 -0.07 1.64
CA ASP A 96 6.97 -1.16 0.91
C ASP A 96 5.97 -2.26 0.53
N VAL A 97 6.22 -2.86 -0.61
CA VAL A 97 5.51 -4.04 -1.12
C VAL A 97 6.49 -5.15 -1.46
N ILE A 98 6.13 -6.38 -1.16
CA ILE A 98 6.89 -7.59 -1.54
C ILE A 98 5.98 -8.60 -2.24
N GLY A 99 6.58 -9.54 -2.96
CA GLY A 99 5.87 -10.59 -3.69
C GLY A 99 5.46 -10.20 -5.10
N LYS A 100 4.55 -10.97 -5.70
CA LYS A 100 4.05 -10.72 -7.06
C LYS A 100 3.12 -9.51 -7.05
N VAL A 101 3.56 -8.43 -7.66
CA VAL A 101 2.81 -7.19 -7.81
C VAL A 101 2.51 -6.97 -9.29
N SER A 102 1.23 -6.78 -9.65
CA SER A 102 0.90 -6.33 -11.00
C SER A 102 1.30 -4.86 -11.19
N GLU A 103 1.49 -4.46 -12.44
CA GLU A 103 1.80 -3.06 -12.75
C GLU A 103 0.73 -2.10 -12.21
N ASP A 104 -0.53 -2.45 -12.34
CA ASP A 104 -1.65 -1.64 -11.84
C ASP A 104 -1.62 -1.51 -10.31
N GLN A 105 -1.30 -2.58 -9.59
CA GLN A 105 -1.13 -2.53 -8.13
C GLN A 105 0.04 -1.62 -7.73
N LEU A 106 1.16 -1.71 -8.43
CA LEU A 106 2.30 -0.85 -8.20
C LEU A 106 1.94 0.63 -8.43
N ARG A 107 1.19 0.92 -9.51
CA ARG A 107 0.70 2.27 -9.80
C ARG A 107 -0.24 2.78 -8.71
N ARG A 108 -1.17 1.95 -8.25
CA ARG A 108 -2.08 2.28 -7.15
C ARG A 108 -1.32 2.63 -5.87
N ILE A 109 -0.33 1.84 -5.47
CA ILE A 109 0.52 2.12 -4.32
C ILE A 109 1.29 3.43 -4.50
N GLN A 110 1.87 3.68 -5.69
CA GLN A 110 2.56 4.94 -5.98
C GLN A 110 1.64 6.16 -5.86
N ILE A 111 0.40 6.05 -6.33
CA ILE A 111 -0.62 7.10 -6.21
C ILE A 111 -0.93 7.34 -4.73
N ARG A 112 -1.23 6.29 -3.96
CA ARG A 112 -1.53 6.35 -2.53
C ARG A 112 -0.41 7.03 -1.74
N GLU A 113 0.83 6.57 -1.89
CA GLU A 113 1.99 7.13 -1.19
C GLU A 113 2.25 8.60 -1.57
N THR A 114 1.98 8.97 -2.82
CA THR A 114 2.09 10.36 -3.27
C THR A 114 1.04 11.24 -2.60
N ILE A 115 -0.21 10.77 -2.48
CA ILE A 115 -1.30 11.50 -1.79
C ILE A 115 -0.95 11.68 -0.31
N LEU A 116 -0.54 10.62 0.38
CA LEU A 116 -0.13 10.67 1.79
C LEU A 116 1.01 11.66 2.02
N SER A 117 2.05 11.59 1.19
CA SER A 117 3.18 12.52 1.25
C SER A 117 2.79 13.96 0.96
N HIS A 118 1.84 14.18 0.04
CA HIS A 118 1.30 15.52 -0.25
C HIS A 118 0.60 16.10 0.97
N ILE A 119 -0.35 15.36 1.55
CA ILE A 119 -1.14 15.79 2.71
C ILE A 119 -0.24 16.09 3.90
N GLU A 120 0.75 15.21 4.18
CA GLU A 120 1.68 15.43 5.29
C GLU A 120 2.52 16.69 5.10
N ARG A 121 3.01 16.96 3.89
CA ARG A 121 3.76 18.18 3.58
C ARG A 121 2.89 19.41 3.64
N GLU A 122 1.67 19.35 3.13
CA GLU A 122 0.73 20.46 3.18
C GLU A 122 0.42 20.83 4.64
N ARG A 123 0.16 19.84 5.49
CA ARG A 123 -0.06 20.05 6.93
C ARG A 123 1.10 20.79 7.62
N GLN A 124 2.35 20.42 7.26
CA GLN A 124 3.56 21.05 7.83
C GLN A 124 3.79 22.48 7.32
N LEU A 125 3.40 22.78 6.09
CA LEU A 125 3.72 24.03 5.40
C LEU A 125 2.55 25.04 5.38
N PHE A 126 1.33 24.57 5.66
CA PHE A 126 0.12 25.39 5.64
C PHE A 126 0.25 26.67 6.47
N HIS A 127 0.75 26.54 7.71
CA HIS A 127 0.95 27.68 8.62
C HIS A 127 2.01 28.69 8.16
N LYS A 128 2.83 28.29 7.18
CA LYS A 128 3.83 29.17 6.56
C LYS A 128 3.32 29.85 5.29
N GLY A 129 2.06 29.63 4.92
CA GLY A 129 1.48 30.13 3.68
C GLY A 129 2.06 29.52 2.41
N ILE A 130 2.74 28.37 2.52
CA ILE A 130 3.37 27.67 1.39
C ILE A 130 2.39 26.62 0.86
N LYS A 131 2.05 26.73 -0.44
CA LYS A 131 1.25 25.74 -1.14
C LYS A 131 2.13 24.58 -1.63
N VAL A 132 1.64 23.37 -1.46
CA VAL A 132 2.29 22.15 -2.00
C VAL A 132 1.66 21.79 -3.34
N LEU A 133 2.47 21.33 -4.27
CA LEU A 133 2.04 20.82 -5.57
C LEU A 133 2.67 19.44 -5.78
N SER A 134 1.86 18.47 -6.13
CA SER A 134 2.32 17.15 -6.58
C SER A 134 2.02 16.98 -8.07
N LEU A 135 2.97 16.43 -8.81
CA LEU A 135 2.86 16.16 -10.23
C LEU A 135 2.97 14.66 -10.48
N PHE A 136 2.00 14.14 -11.22
CA PHE A 136 2.01 12.76 -11.69
C PHE A 136 2.42 12.74 -13.18
N PHE A 137 3.48 12.01 -13.49
CA PHE A 137 3.89 11.75 -14.85
C PHE A 137 3.28 10.43 -15.30
N ILE A 138 2.47 10.49 -16.34
CA ILE A 138 1.80 9.34 -16.94
C ILE A 138 2.37 9.05 -18.31
N ASP A 139 2.43 7.78 -18.67
CA ASP A 139 2.93 7.30 -19.96
C ASP A 139 1.91 7.51 -21.10
N GLU A 140 0.61 7.36 -20.81
CA GLU A 140 -0.46 7.47 -21.78
C GLU A 140 -1.60 8.35 -21.26
N VAL A 141 -2.01 9.36 -22.06
CA VAL A 141 -3.12 10.27 -21.71
C VAL A 141 -4.44 9.51 -21.50
N ALA A 142 -4.67 8.42 -22.26
CA ALA A 142 -5.85 7.59 -22.15
C ALA A 142 -6.00 6.93 -20.75
N LYS A 143 -4.92 6.71 -20.04
CA LYS A 143 -4.97 6.21 -18.66
C LYS A 143 -5.45 7.25 -17.65
N TYR A 144 -5.42 8.53 -18.02
CA TYR A 144 -5.96 9.62 -17.22
C TYR A 144 -7.36 10.04 -17.69
N LYS A 145 -7.55 10.28 -19.00
CA LYS A 145 -8.79 10.79 -19.56
C LYS A 145 -9.08 10.15 -20.91
N GLN A 146 -10.32 9.72 -21.08
CA GLN A 146 -10.83 9.13 -22.31
C GLN A 146 -12.06 9.89 -22.79
N TYR A 147 -12.51 9.61 -24.01
CA TYR A 147 -13.70 10.20 -24.62
C TYR A 147 -14.53 9.09 -25.26
N ASP A 148 -15.85 9.16 -25.06
CA ASP A 148 -16.78 8.25 -25.73
C ASP A 148 -16.98 8.62 -27.22
N ALA A 149 -17.76 7.83 -27.93
CA ALA A 149 -18.07 8.08 -29.37
C ALA A 149 -18.80 9.41 -29.60
N ALA A 150 -19.45 9.99 -28.60
CA ALA A 150 -20.13 11.29 -28.66
C ALA A 150 -19.20 12.45 -28.23
N GLY A 151 -17.95 12.17 -27.84
CA GLY A 151 -16.98 13.17 -27.41
C GLY A 151 -17.09 13.57 -25.93
N ASN A 152 -17.89 12.87 -25.13
CA ASN A 152 -17.99 13.15 -23.70
C ASN A 152 -16.77 12.57 -22.96
N PRO A 153 -16.13 13.34 -22.05
CA PRO A 153 -14.98 12.88 -21.31
C PRO A 153 -15.39 11.91 -20.19
N TYR A 154 -14.56 10.89 -19.96
CA TYR A 154 -14.63 10.01 -18.77
C TYR A 154 -13.23 9.68 -18.26
N ASN A 155 -13.15 9.21 -17.03
CA ASN A 155 -11.88 8.91 -16.39
C ASN A 155 -11.18 7.74 -17.09
N GLY A 156 -9.86 7.82 -17.15
CA GLY A 156 -9.01 6.66 -17.37
C GLY A 156 -8.67 5.97 -16.05
N ILE A 157 -8.09 4.78 -16.13
CA ILE A 157 -7.80 3.91 -14.96
C ILE A 157 -6.99 4.61 -13.86
N TYR A 158 -6.06 5.50 -14.21
CA TYR A 158 -5.26 6.19 -13.18
C TYR A 158 -6.03 7.32 -12.49
N ALA A 159 -6.99 7.96 -13.17
CA ALA A 159 -7.87 8.92 -12.53
C ALA A 159 -8.81 8.22 -11.53
N ASP A 160 -9.38 7.08 -11.92
CA ASP A 160 -10.22 6.28 -11.02
C ASP A 160 -9.43 5.81 -9.80
N MET A 161 -8.21 5.26 -10.00
CA MET A 161 -7.33 4.88 -8.90
C MET A 161 -7.03 6.04 -7.95
N PHE A 162 -6.79 7.24 -8.49
CA PHE A 162 -6.52 8.43 -7.68
C PHE A 162 -7.73 8.82 -6.84
N GLU A 163 -8.91 8.86 -7.42
CA GLU A 163 -10.16 9.21 -6.73
C GLU A 163 -10.45 8.22 -5.60
N GLU A 164 -10.36 6.91 -5.89
CA GLU A 164 -10.58 5.85 -4.89
C GLU A 164 -9.59 5.95 -3.71
N GLU A 165 -8.29 6.08 -3.99
CA GLU A 165 -7.27 6.18 -2.94
C GLU A 165 -7.39 7.47 -2.14
N TYR A 166 -7.74 8.59 -2.79
CA TYR A 166 -7.95 9.87 -2.12
C TYR A 166 -9.15 9.82 -1.16
N GLU A 167 -10.29 9.28 -1.62
CA GLU A 167 -11.49 9.12 -0.81
C GLU A 167 -11.24 8.21 0.40
N ASP A 168 -10.53 7.10 0.20
CA ASP A 168 -10.18 6.16 1.28
C ASP A 168 -9.29 6.83 2.35
N ILE A 169 -8.25 7.54 1.93
CA ILE A 169 -7.34 8.27 2.82
C ILE A 169 -8.10 9.36 3.60
N VAL A 170 -8.90 10.18 2.94
CA VAL A 170 -9.65 11.27 3.59
C VAL A 170 -10.68 10.70 4.58
N SER A 171 -11.38 9.63 4.20
CA SER A 171 -12.34 8.95 5.07
C SER A 171 -11.67 8.37 6.32
N ALA A 172 -10.44 7.86 6.19
CA ALA A 172 -9.66 7.34 7.31
C ALA A 172 -9.18 8.44 8.28
N MET A 173 -8.90 9.64 7.75
CA MET A 173 -8.46 10.79 8.57
C MET A 173 -9.59 11.47 9.36
N GLN A 174 -10.85 11.26 8.96
CA GLN A 174 -12.03 11.83 9.61
C GLN A 174 -12.59 10.97 10.77
N ARG A 175 -12.06 9.78 10.97
CA ARG A 175 -12.43 8.83 12.04
C ARG A 175 -11.55 9.00 13.26
#